data_e5ad42dac76a4594f495c4b04a10ae67
#
_entry.id   e5ad42dac76a4594f495c4b04a10ae67
#
_cell.length_a   1.000
_cell.length_b   1.000
_cell.length_c   1.000
_cell.angle_alpha   90.00
_cell.angle_beta   90.00
_cell.angle_gamma   90.00
#
_symmetry.space_group_name_H-M   'P 1'
#
loop_
_entity.id
_entity.type
_entity.pdbx_description
1 polymer ?
#
loop_
_entity_poly.entity_id
_entity_poly.type
_entity_poly.pdbx_seq_one_letter_code
_entity_poly.pdbx_strand_id
1 'polypeptide(L)'
;MGAYSFFRGFLETVRFIRERWEIPRDQELWFRAEDAAHHETRLQPGLYRRRASERVGRPVQALLSLESDLYEEFGRCAAQLSPSYIGAIDDEWNSHFLMQHHGVPTRLLDWTDGSLISLHFAIKGKPLVPANDSMIYILDPYWLIDLLDDHLDRGSYRALGKVLPSATTER
;
A
#
# COMPACT_ATOMS: atom_id res chain seq x y z
N MET A 1 -25.11 -18.90 3.34
CA MET A 1 -23.95 -19.23 2.50
C MET A 1 -22.85 -19.72 3.42
N GLY A 2 -22.32 -20.93 3.27
CA GLY A 2 -21.29 -21.44 4.19
C GLY A 2 -19.92 -20.80 3.91
N ALA A 3 -19.04 -20.74 4.93
CA ALA A 3 -17.70 -20.17 4.80
C ALA A 3 -16.89 -20.75 3.62
N TYR A 4 -17.04 -22.05 3.37
CA TYR A 4 -16.39 -22.74 2.25
C TYR A 4 -16.83 -22.20 0.88
N SER A 5 -18.13 -21.93 0.68
CA SER A 5 -18.64 -21.38 -0.58
C SER A 5 -18.18 -19.96 -0.83
N PHE A 6 -18.01 -19.17 0.24
CA PHE A 6 -17.46 -17.82 0.18
C PHE A 6 -15.98 -17.83 -0.26
N PHE A 7 -15.14 -18.66 0.38
CA PHE A 7 -13.74 -18.80 0.01
C PHE A 7 -13.55 -19.24 -1.43
N ARG A 8 -14.33 -20.26 -1.84
CA ARG A 8 -14.30 -20.77 -3.21
C ARG A 8 -14.69 -19.68 -4.19
N GLY A 9 -15.76 -18.95 -3.94
CA GLY A 9 -16.21 -17.84 -4.80
C GLY A 9 -15.16 -16.74 -4.93
N PHE A 10 -14.48 -16.38 -3.83
CA PHE A 10 -13.38 -15.43 -3.87
C PHE A 10 -12.23 -15.89 -4.78
N LEU A 11 -11.76 -17.13 -4.61
CA LEU A 11 -10.68 -17.68 -5.44
C LEU A 11 -11.07 -17.80 -6.92
N GLU A 12 -12.32 -18.19 -7.20
CA GLU A 12 -12.86 -18.23 -8.56
C GLU A 12 -12.90 -16.81 -9.17
N THR A 13 -13.24 -15.79 -8.39
CA THR A 13 -13.21 -14.39 -8.84
C THR A 13 -11.80 -13.93 -9.17
N VAL A 14 -10.81 -14.22 -8.31
CA VAL A 14 -9.41 -13.89 -8.58
C VAL A 14 -8.92 -14.58 -9.85
N ARG A 15 -9.26 -15.86 -10.02
CA ARG A 15 -8.92 -16.61 -11.22
C ARG A 15 -9.57 -16.01 -12.48
N PHE A 16 -10.85 -15.68 -12.40
CA PHE A 16 -11.58 -15.03 -13.50
C PHE A 16 -10.95 -13.70 -13.91
N ILE A 17 -10.56 -12.85 -12.94
CA ILE A 17 -9.87 -11.59 -13.21
C ILE A 17 -8.55 -11.84 -13.92
N ARG A 18 -7.77 -12.80 -13.45
CA ARG A 18 -6.49 -13.18 -14.04
C ARG A 18 -6.64 -13.63 -15.50
N GLU A 19 -7.64 -14.46 -15.77
CA GLU A 19 -7.98 -14.91 -17.12
C GLU A 19 -8.49 -13.76 -18.00
N ARG A 20 -9.34 -12.88 -17.45
CA ARG A 20 -9.95 -11.75 -18.18
C ARG A 20 -8.95 -10.67 -18.55
N TRP A 21 -7.93 -10.48 -17.73
CA TRP A 21 -6.84 -9.54 -17.97
C TRP A 21 -5.66 -10.18 -18.70
N GLU A 22 -5.76 -11.46 -19.04
CA GLU A 22 -4.72 -12.20 -19.75
C GLU A 22 -3.38 -12.23 -19.01
N ILE A 23 -3.40 -12.17 -17.66
CA ILE A 23 -2.20 -12.14 -16.83
C ILE A 23 -1.46 -13.47 -16.92
N PRO A 24 -0.19 -13.50 -17.36
CA PRO A 24 0.64 -14.69 -17.38
C PRO A 24 0.73 -15.36 -15.99
N ARG A 25 0.96 -16.68 -15.96
CA ARG A 25 0.99 -17.44 -14.70
C ARG A 25 2.17 -17.08 -13.80
N ASP A 26 3.25 -16.64 -14.39
CA ASP A 26 4.49 -16.21 -13.75
C ASP A 26 4.48 -14.74 -13.34
N GLN A 27 3.46 -13.98 -13.71
CA GLN A 27 3.26 -12.61 -13.26
C GLN A 27 2.37 -12.54 -12.02
N GLU A 28 2.69 -11.64 -11.12
CA GLU A 28 1.96 -11.43 -9.88
C GLU A 28 0.82 -10.41 -10.08
N LEU A 29 -0.25 -10.61 -9.33
CA LEU A 29 -1.25 -9.57 -9.06
C LEU A 29 -1.03 -9.04 -7.66
N TRP A 30 -1.23 -7.75 -7.47
CA TRP A 30 -1.16 -7.13 -6.16
C TRP A 30 -2.56 -6.88 -5.61
N PHE A 31 -2.70 -7.12 -4.32
CA PHE A 31 -3.95 -7.02 -3.59
C PHE A 31 -3.82 -6.06 -2.42
N ARG A 32 -4.86 -5.27 -2.19
CA ARG A 32 -4.98 -4.44 -1.00
C ARG A 32 -6.40 -4.54 -0.46
N ALA A 33 -6.52 -4.85 0.82
CA ALA A 33 -7.81 -4.82 1.51
C ALA A 33 -8.01 -3.50 2.23
N GLU A 34 -9.20 -2.95 2.12
CA GLU A 34 -9.66 -1.82 2.91
C GLU A 34 -11.00 -2.12 3.55
N ASP A 35 -11.13 -1.69 4.78
CA ASP A 35 -12.33 -1.89 5.55
C ASP A 35 -13.36 -0.75 5.27
N ALA A 36 -14.62 -0.95 5.67
CA ALA A 36 -15.69 0.01 5.47
C ALA A 36 -15.44 1.37 6.14
N ALA A 37 -14.62 1.41 7.20
CA ALA A 37 -14.24 2.67 7.85
C ALA A 37 -13.48 3.62 6.91
N HIS A 38 -12.92 3.09 5.83
CA HIS A 38 -12.18 3.84 4.83
C HIS A 38 -12.96 4.09 3.54
N HIS A 39 -14.26 3.92 3.55
CA HIS A 39 -15.10 4.09 2.37
C HIS A 39 -14.95 5.46 1.69
N GLU A 40 -14.81 6.54 2.48
CA GLU A 40 -14.59 7.91 1.97
C GLU A 40 -13.13 8.21 1.63
N THR A 41 -12.18 7.37 2.07
CA THR A 41 -10.74 7.56 1.92
C THR A 41 -10.07 6.39 1.21
N ARG A 42 -10.78 5.85 0.20
CA ARG A 42 -10.32 4.71 -0.58
C ARG A 42 -8.98 5.00 -1.25
N LEU A 43 -8.07 4.04 -1.16
CA LEU A 43 -6.73 4.15 -1.73
C LEU A 43 -5.97 5.43 -1.33
N GLN A 44 -6.33 6.03 -0.20
CA GLN A 44 -5.57 7.15 0.34
C GLN A 44 -4.54 6.65 1.35
N PRO A 45 -3.26 7.00 1.18
CA PRO A 45 -2.23 6.77 2.19
C PRO A 45 -2.57 7.37 3.55
N GLY A 46 -2.00 6.81 4.62
CA GLY A 46 -2.26 7.25 5.99
C GLY A 46 -2.06 8.74 6.21
N LEU A 47 -1.05 9.32 5.57
CA LEU A 47 -0.74 10.76 5.63
C LEU A 47 -1.89 11.65 5.13
N TYR A 48 -2.64 11.19 4.12
CA TYR A 48 -3.73 11.95 3.50
C TYR A 48 -5.10 11.64 4.09
N ARG A 49 -5.21 10.58 4.93
CA ARG A 49 -6.46 10.23 5.60
C ARG A 49 -6.76 11.24 6.70
N ARG A 50 -7.86 11.95 6.55
CA ARG A 50 -8.31 12.91 7.55
C ARG A 50 -9.17 12.22 8.59
N ARG A 51 -8.95 12.53 9.86
CA ARG A 51 -9.96 12.26 10.88
C ARG A 51 -11.18 13.13 10.59
N ALA A 52 -12.37 12.60 10.83
CA ALA A 52 -13.62 13.32 10.57
C ALA A 52 -13.70 14.71 11.28
N SER A 53 -12.93 14.90 12.36
CA SER A 53 -12.80 16.15 13.11
C SER A 53 -11.86 17.19 12.46
N GLU A 54 -11.06 16.80 11.46
CA GLU A 54 -10.01 17.66 10.86
C GLU A 54 -10.32 18.01 9.40
N ARG A 55 -11.59 18.24 9.05
CA ARG A 55 -12.02 18.54 7.68
C ARG A 55 -11.49 19.85 7.08
N VAL A 56 -10.63 20.55 7.77
CA VAL A 56 -9.96 21.73 7.22
C VAL A 56 -8.81 21.24 6.33
N GLY A 57 -8.97 21.44 5.01
CA GLY A 57 -8.05 20.97 4.01
C GLY A 57 -6.66 21.57 4.19
N ARG A 58 -5.71 20.79 4.72
CA ARG A 58 -4.30 21.18 4.64
C ARG A 58 -3.86 21.06 3.18
N PRO A 59 -3.14 22.03 2.63
CA PRO A 59 -2.56 21.92 1.30
C PRO A 59 -1.57 20.74 1.26
N VAL A 60 -1.44 20.10 0.12
CA VAL A 60 -0.53 18.94 -0.07
C VAL A 60 0.88 19.27 0.42
N GLN A 61 1.36 20.47 0.15
CA GLN A 61 2.69 20.91 0.60
C GLN A 61 2.85 20.86 2.12
N ALA A 62 1.83 21.23 2.89
CA ALA A 62 1.88 21.15 4.34
C ALA A 62 1.89 19.70 4.86
N LEU A 63 1.27 18.77 4.13
CA LEU A 63 1.32 17.34 4.45
C LEU A 63 2.68 16.74 4.13
N LEU A 64 3.32 17.15 3.05
CA LEU A 64 4.69 16.72 2.72
C LEU A 64 5.71 17.27 3.74
N SER A 65 5.55 18.52 4.18
CA SER A 65 6.39 19.06 5.27
C SER A 65 6.19 18.28 6.58
N LEU A 66 4.94 17.94 6.91
CA LEU A 66 4.63 17.10 8.07
C LEU A 66 5.28 15.72 7.98
N GLU A 67 5.29 15.09 6.79
CA GLU A 67 5.96 13.80 6.60
C GLU A 67 7.47 13.92 6.84
N SER A 68 8.09 14.99 6.36
CA SER A 68 9.52 15.25 6.61
C SER A 68 9.81 15.43 8.11
N ASP A 69 8.97 16.17 8.81
CA ASP A 69 9.12 16.36 10.27
C ASP A 69 8.96 15.02 11.01
N LEU A 70 7.97 14.19 10.61
CA LEU A 70 7.75 12.87 11.18
C LEU A 70 8.91 11.92 10.89
N TYR A 71 9.51 11.99 9.71
CA TYR A 71 10.68 11.20 9.32
C TYR A 71 11.88 11.52 10.21
N GLU A 72 12.20 12.81 10.40
CA GLU A 72 13.29 13.25 11.26
C GLU A 72 13.07 12.85 12.72
N GLU A 73 11.84 13.05 13.23
CA GLU A 73 11.50 12.66 14.60
C GLU A 73 11.59 11.17 14.82
N PHE A 74 11.05 10.37 13.88
CA PHE A 74 11.15 8.92 13.92
C PHE A 74 12.60 8.44 13.94
N GLY A 75 13.46 9.01 13.08
CA GLY A 75 14.89 8.68 13.06
C GLY A 75 15.58 8.96 14.40
N ARG A 76 15.30 10.11 15.03
CA ARG A 76 15.82 10.42 16.36
C ARG A 76 15.36 9.44 17.44
N CYS A 77 14.09 9.09 17.45
CA CYS A 77 13.52 8.15 18.41
C CYS A 77 14.05 6.73 18.18
N ALA A 78 14.10 6.27 16.94
CA ALA A 78 14.57 4.93 16.58
C ALA A 78 16.04 4.72 16.97
N ALA A 79 16.89 5.71 16.75
CA ALA A 79 18.29 5.66 17.13
C ALA A 79 18.51 5.54 18.65
N GLN A 80 17.61 6.11 19.44
CA GLN A 80 17.65 6.02 20.90
C GLN A 80 17.16 4.67 21.43
N LEU A 81 16.14 4.08 20.77
CA LEU A 81 15.51 2.84 21.22
C LEU A 81 16.28 1.60 20.80
N SER A 82 16.92 1.61 19.67
CA SER A 82 17.68 0.46 19.16
C SER A 82 18.80 0.86 18.21
N PRO A 83 20.07 0.69 18.62
CA PRO A 83 21.22 0.93 17.74
C PRO A 83 21.20 0.07 16.46
N SER A 84 20.49 -1.08 16.45
CA SER A 84 20.35 -1.92 15.25
C SER A 84 19.49 -1.29 14.15
N TYR A 85 18.68 -0.28 14.47
CA TYR A 85 17.94 0.48 13.47
C TYR A 85 18.81 1.50 12.72
N ILE A 86 19.98 1.86 13.25
CA ILE A 86 20.85 2.88 12.63
C ILE A 86 21.24 2.47 11.20
N GLY A 87 21.55 1.18 10.96
CA GLY A 87 21.87 0.68 9.61
C GLY A 87 20.66 0.61 8.65
N ALA A 88 19.44 0.57 9.17
CA ALA A 88 18.23 0.60 8.36
C ALA A 88 17.77 2.03 8.00
N ILE A 89 18.25 3.02 8.75
CA ILE A 89 17.91 4.44 8.56
C ILE A 89 18.76 5.08 7.45
N ASP A 90 19.88 4.46 7.05
CA ASP A 90 20.74 4.95 5.97
C ASP A 90 20.09 4.83 4.58
N ASP A 91 19.00 4.05 4.45
CA ASP A 91 18.17 3.98 3.26
C ASP A 91 16.81 4.67 3.52
N GLU A 92 16.54 5.73 2.77
CA GLU A 92 15.31 6.52 2.87
C GLU A 92 14.04 5.64 2.74
N TRP A 93 14.05 4.65 1.85
CA TRP A 93 12.93 3.73 1.67
C TRP A 93 12.72 2.82 2.86
N ASN A 94 13.79 2.22 3.37
CA ASN A 94 13.72 1.37 4.56
C ASN A 94 13.19 2.14 5.75
N SER A 95 13.56 3.42 5.88
CA SER A 95 13.06 4.29 6.93
C SER A 95 11.55 4.54 6.80
N HIS A 96 11.03 4.81 5.60
CA HIS A 96 9.60 4.98 5.38
C HIS A 96 8.81 3.68 5.63
N PHE A 97 9.33 2.52 5.23
CA PHE A 97 8.72 1.22 5.53
C PHE A 97 8.69 0.95 7.03
N LEU A 98 9.77 1.29 7.73
CA LEU A 98 9.84 1.12 9.17
C LEU A 98 8.87 2.06 9.90
N MET A 99 8.78 3.32 9.49
CA MET A 99 7.79 4.27 9.97
C MET A 99 6.37 3.70 9.85
N GLN A 100 6.02 3.19 8.65
CA GLN A 100 4.70 2.61 8.40
C GLN A 100 4.45 1.38 9.25
N HIS A 101 5.43 0.50 9.39
CA HIS A 101 5.36 -0.68 10.26
C HIS A 101 5.04 -0.31 11.72
N HIS A 102 5.58 0.80 12.20
CA HIS A 102 5.31 1.33 13.55
C HIS A 102 4.08 2.25 13.60
N GLY A 103 3.29 2.35 12.55
CA GLY A 103 2.03 3.10 12.53
C GLY A 103 2.18 4.62 12.36
N VAL A 104 3.36 5.10 12.00
CA VAL A 104 3.57 6.51 11.63
C VAL A 104 2.91 6.74 10.27
N PRO A 105 2.09 7.80 10.11
CA PRO A 105 1.45 8.10 8.83
C PRO A 105 2.49 8.41 7.75
N THR A 106 2.40 7.68 6.62
CA THR A 106 3.23 7.87 5.44
C THR A 106 2.38 8.04 4.19
N ARG A 107 2.99 8.43 3.08
CA ARG A 107 2.37 8.46 1.74
C ARG A 107 2.32 7.09 1.06
N LEU A 108 2.71 6.02 1.74
CA LEU A 108 2.75 4.68 1.20
C LEU A 108 1.41 3.94 1.41
N LEU A 109 1.14 3.01 0.53
CA LEU A 109 0.06 2.03 0.65
C LEU A 109 0.65 0.63 0.58
N ASP A 110 0.30 -0.21 1.57
CA ASP A 110 0.74 -1.61 1.56
C ASP A 110 -0.07 -2.41 0.55
N TRP A 111 0.63 -3.19 -0.24
CA TRP A 111 0.09 -4.17 -1.15
C TRP A 111 0.69 -5.54 -0.83
N THR A 112 -0.01 -6.60 -1.18
CA THR A 112 0.45 -7.99 -1.06
C THR A 112 0.18 -8.75 -2.35
N ASP A 113 1.05 -9.66 -2.73
CA ASP A 113 0.86 -10.63 -3.80
C ASP A 113 -0.08 -11.78 -3.41
N GLY A 114 -0.32 -11.95 -2.10
CA GLY A 114 -1.18 -12.99 -1.54
C GLY A 114 -2.66 -12.61 -1.51
N SER A 115 -3.48 -13.13 -2.41
CA SER A 115 -4.94 -12.88 -2.40
C SER A 115 -5.62 -13.29 -1.10
N LEU A 116 -5.19 -14.40 -0.48
CA LEU A 116 -5.72 -14.86 0.82
C LEU A 116 -5.25 -13.99 1.99
N ILE A 117 -4.05 -13.40 1.90
CA ILE A 117 -3.56 -12.42 2.89
C ILE A 117 -4.45 -11.18 2.84
N SER A 118 -4.74 -10.69 1.65
CA SER A 118 -5.66 -9.57 1.45
C SER A 118 -7.05 -9.89 1.99
N LEU A 119 -7.58 -11.08 1.70
CA LEU A 119 -8.87 -11.52 2.24
C LEU A 119 -8.87 -11.56 3.77
N HIS A 120 -7.78 -12.05 4.40
CA HIS A 120 -7.63 -12.02 5.85
C HIS A 120 -7.76 -10.60 6.40
N PHE A 121 -7.07 -9.62 5.81
CA PHE A 121 -7.18 -8.22 6.24
C PHE A 121 -8.57 -7.63 5.98
N ALA A 122 -9.25 -8.04 4.92
CA ALA A 122 -10.62 -7.61 4.64
C ALA A 122 -11.63 -8.05 5.71
N ILE A 123 -11.44 -9.22 6.33
CA ILE A 123 -12.38 -9.82 7.30
C ILE A 123 -11.92 -9.74 8.76
N LYS A 124 -10.63 -9.43 9.00
CA LYS A 124 -10.05 -9.39 10.34
C LYS A 124 -10.78 -8.38 11.23
N GLY A 125 -11.16 -8.84 12.43
CA GLY A 125 -11.73 -7.97 13.46
C GLY A 125 -13.15 -7.47 13.19
N LYS A 126 -13.83 -7.99 12.17
CA LYS A 126 -15.20 -7.59 11.86
C LYS A 126 -16.22 -8.47 12.57
N PRO A 127 -17.24 -7.86 13.21
CA PRO A 127 -18.42 -8.62 13.55
C PRO A 127 -19.07 -9.11 12.25
N LEU A 128 -19.64 -10.32 12.28
CA LEU A 128 -20.43 -10.90 11.18
C LEU A 128 -21.76 -10.14 10.95
N VAL A 129 -21.70 -8.83 10.83
CA VAL A 129 -22.88 -7.97 10.62
C VAL A 129 -22.88 -7.49 9.19
N PRO A 130 -23.98 -7.65 8.43
CA PRO A 130 -24.05 -7.34 7.01
C PRO A 130 -23.82 -5.87 6.61
N ALA A 131 -23.68 -4.98 7.59
CA ALA A 131 -23.70 -3.53 7.35
C ALA A 131 -22.36 -2.91 6.90
N ASN A 132 -21.27 -3.67 6.94
CA ASN A 132 -19.94 -3.12 6.67
C ASN A 132 -19.21 -3.94 5.59
N ASP A 133 -19.33 -3.52 4.36
CA ASP A 133 -18.60 -4.12 3.25
C ASP A 133 -17.11 -3.74 3.31
N SER A 134 -16.25 -4.74 3.18
CA SER A 134 -14.84 -4.54 2.90
C SER A 134 -14.60 -4.54 1.41
N MET A 135 -13.55 -3.87 0.98
CA MET A 135 -13.12 -3.86 -0.40
C MET A 135 -11.76 -4.51 -0.54
N ILE A 136 -11.59 -5.28 -1.60
CA ILE A 136 -10.29 -5.78 -2.02
C ILE A 136 -10.01 -5.18 -3.40
N TYR A 137 -8.96 -4.39 -3.46
CA TYR A 137 -8.43 -3.83 -4.70
C TYR A 137 -7.45 -4.83 -5.29
N ILE A 138 -7.50 -4.96 -6.60
CA ILE A 138 -6.60 -5.82 -7.38
C ILE A 138 -5.91 -4.94 -8.41
N LEU A 139 -4.60 -5.04 -8.48
CA LEU A 139 -3.75 -4.27 -9.37
C LEU A 139 -2.84 -5.21 -10.14
N ASP A 140 -2.72 -4.96 -11.44
CA ASP A 140 -1.63 -5.48 -12.25
C ASP A 140 -0.46 -4.48 -12.18
N PRO A 141 0.64 -4.81 -11.47
CA PRO A 141 1.76 -3.90 -11.33
C PRO A 141 2.51 -3.68 -12.63
N TYR A 142 2.53 -4.65 -13.53
CA TYR A 142 3.22 -4.55 -14.82
C TYR A 142 2.49 -3.60 -15.76
N TRP A 143 1.16 -3.73 -15.83
CA TRP A 143 0.34 -2.77 -16.58
C TRP A 143 0.53 -1.32 -16.05
N LEU A 144 0.64 -1.16 -14.75
CA LEU A 144 0.88 0.17 -14.16
C LEU A 144 2.24 0.73 -14.57
N ILE A 145 3.29 -0.12 -14.61
CA ILE A 145 4.62 0.30 -15.06
C ILE A 145 4.59 0.71 -16.53
N ASP A 146 3.98 -0.09 -17.38
CA ASP A 146 3.85 0.19 -18.81
C ASP A 146 3.07 1.51 -19.05
N LEU A 147 1.98 1.71 -18.28
CA LEU A 147 1.20 2.95 -18.33
C LEU A 147 2.02 4.18 -17.92
N LEU A 148 2.88 4.04 -16.92
CA LEU A 148 3.76 5.11 -16.45
C LEU A 148 4.88 5.40 -17.48
N ASP A 149 5.43 4.37 -18.10
CA ASP A 149 6.44 4.50 -19.16
C ASP A 149 5.89 5.26 -20.38
N ASP A 150 4.63 5.02 -20.74
CA ASP A 150 3.96 5.70 -21.85
C ASP A 150 3.64 7.19 -21.55
N HIS A 151 3.40 7.52 -20.28
CA HIS A 151 2.91 8.85 -19.87
C HIS A 151 3.99 9.75 -19.24
N LEU A 152 5.05 9.17 -18.71
CA LEU A 152 6.16 9.92 -18.13
C LEU A 152 7.27 10.08 -19.17
N ASP A 153 7.61 11.33 -19.50
CA ASP A 153 8.82 11.60 -20.23
C ASP A 153 10.01 10.90 -19.54
N ARG A 154 10.84 10.21 -20.33
CA ARG A 154 12.00 9.42 -19.84
C ARG A 154 12.92 10.19 -18.89
N GLY A 155 12.91 11.52 -18.93
CA GLY A 155 13.60 12.40 -17.99
C GLY A 155 12.97 12.42 -16.59
N SER A 156 11.65 12.41 -16.52
CA SER A 156 10.88 12.35 -15.25
C SER A 156 10.99 10.97 -14.60
N TYR A 157 11.06 9.90 -15.40
CA TYR A 157 11.27 8.54 -14.89
C TYR A 157 12.67 8.34 -14.27
N ARG A 158 13.71 8.98 -14.84
CA ARG A 158 15.04 8.99 -14.23
C ARG A 158 15.10 9.72 -12.90
N ALA A 159 14.27 10.73 -12.70
CA ALA A 159 14.12 11.40 -11.42
C ALA A 159 13.36 10.53 -10.41
N LEU A 160 12.32 9.81 -10.85
CA LEU A 160 11.61 8.80 -10.07
C LEU A 160 12.45 7.53 -9.84
N GLY A 161 13.27 7.12 -10.80
CA GLY A 161 14.15 5.97 -10.70
C GLY A 161 15.30 6.14 -9.70
N LYS A 162 15.59 7.39 -9.28
CA LYS A 162 16.38 7.65 -8.06
C LYS A 162 15.57 7.44 -6.79
N VAL A 163 14.26 7.34 -6.91
CA VAL A 163 13.28 7.23 -5.82
C VAL A 163 12.71 5.80 -5.75
N LEU A 164 12.78 5.03 -6.82
CA LEU A 164 12.39 3.61 -6.83
C LEU A 164 13.66 2.75 -6.87
N PRO A 165 13.84 1.82 -5.92
CA PRO A 165 14.93 0.87 -6.01
C PRO A 165 14.81 0.13 -7.35
N SER A 166 15.88 0.15 -8.13
CA SER A 166 15.96 -0.70 -9.32
C SER A 166 15.74 -2.14 -8.84
N ALA A 167 14.70 -2.80 -9.34
CA ALA A 167 14.56 -4.23 -9.17
C ALA A 167 15.73 -4.91 -9.89
N THR A 168 16.86 -5.00 -9.20
CA THR A 168 17.98 -5.82 -9.64
C THR A 168 17.53 -7.26 -9.42
N THR A 169 17.00 -7.83 -10.47
CA THR A 169 16.85 -9.27 -10.61
C THR A 169 18.25 -9.87 -10.67
N GLU A 170 18.83 -10.19 -9.52
CA GLU A 170 19.88 -11.18 -9.47
C GLU A 170 19.22 -12.55 -9.46
N ARG A 171 19.43 -13.27 -10.58
CA ARG A 171 19.17 -14.71 -10.71
C ARG A 171 20.30 -15.49 -10.07
#